data_63e3caa28cc3468e4e744c7f03683065
#
_entry.id   63e3caa28cc3468e4e744c7f03683065
#
_cell.length_a   1.000
_cell.length_b   1.000
_cell.length_c   1.000
_cell.angle_alpha   90.00
_cell.angle_beta   90.00
_cell.angle_gamma   90.00
#
_symmetry.space_group_name_H-M   'P 1'
#
loop_
_entity.id
_entity.type
_entity.pdbx_description
1 polymer ?
#
loop_
_entity_poly.entity_id
_entity_poly.type
_entity_poly.pdbx_seq_one_letter_code
_entity_poly.pdbx_strand_id
1 'polypeptide(L)'
;MIITCDANFYRELVSELPLYNIKKVDKVIKLLIDAEKAKGVRAMIGSIAAQEILSHLVDAPKSRAYKACLKASRVLYKHCEENAMQFRLLPSPEVQFSMEYFQFTNQRAIDTLQTIGAIFSELAKDTSKNTINKYAVQLDQTKQFIKNAETTLIDEVVNLCKTIDPNYTNWNLFANNQSMRTKWLNFVRSQSFKDQTAEAFLTAVYMRIHPQGCRIYTQAQIKQMIPAFVSSCQAGLSLRQFFWEQFINEGFDLTTKSRAKFLWDEQILYYVGRQIGNEDIVLVTRDKQMRAAADRCGFSNSVMSYEEYLGFLGIADEIAKLKKNWLRDLIRKLKCAIKTLFKKK
;
A
#
# COMPACT_ATOMS: atom_id res chain seq x y z
N MET A 1 8.33 -11.45 -13.94
CA MET A 1 7.65 -11.27 -12.63
C MET A 1 7.51 -9.79 -12.33
N ILE A 2 6.33 -9.36 -11.94
CA ILE A 2 6.08 -7.98 -11.50
C ILE A 2 6.13 -7.95 -9.97
N ILE A 3 6.79 -6.94 -9.40
CA ILE A 3 6.70 -6.68 -7.98
C ILE A 3 5.98 -5.36 -7.71
N THR A 4 5.23 -5.33 -6.62
CA THR A 4 4.71 -4.09 -6.03
C THR A 4 5.11 -4.05 -4.55
N CYS A 5 5.58 -2.90 -4.11
CA CYS A 5 6.04 -2.73 -2.74
C CYS A 5 5.09 -1.83 -1.96
N ASP A 6 4.88 -2.12 -0.68
CA ASP A 6 4.16 -1.22 0.20
C ASP A 6 4.98 0.04 0.54
N ALA A 7 4.35 1.04 1.14
CA ALA A 7 5.03 2.27 1.54
C ALA A 7 6.11 2.01 2.62
N ASN A 8 5.93 0.99 3.45
CA ASN A 8 6.87 0.63 4.50
C ASN A 8 8.17 0.04 3.94
N PHE A 9 8.10 -0.69 2.82
CA PHE A 9 9.29 -1.16 2.09
C PHE A 9 10.20 0.02 1.73
N TYR A 10 9.64 1.04 1.06
CA TYR A 10 10.43 2.20 0.63
C TYR A 10 10.97 3.02 1.80
N ARG A 11 10.17 3.20 2.84
CA ARG A 11 10.60 3.89 4.07
C ARG A 11 11.74 3.15 4.76
N GLU A 12 11.65 1.81 4.83
CA GLU A 12 12.70 0.99 5.42
C GLU A 12 13.98 1.01 4.60
N LEU A 13 13.88 0.89 3.29
CA LEU A 13 15.04 0.89 2.40
C LEU A 13 15.93 2.12 2.64
N VAL A 14 15.34 3.26 3.01
CA VAL A 14 16.04 4.53 3.26
C VAL A 14 16.05 4.98 4.72
N SER A 15 15.56 4.16 5.67
CA SER A 15 15.31 4.57 7.06
C SER A 15 16.53 5.19 7.73
N GLU A 16 17.70 4.59 7.54
CA GLU A 16 18.96 4.99 8.17
C GLU A 16 19.82 5.92 7.29
N LEU A 17 19.38 6.24 6.08
CA LEU A 17 20.12 7.12 5.19
C LEU A 17 19.86 8.60 5.52
N PRO A 18 20.85 9.48 5.41
CA PRO A 18 20.69 10.90 5.67
C PRO A 18 19.76 11.56 4.63
N LEU A 19 18.93 12.49 5.10
CA LEU A 19 17.91 13.17 4.27
C LEU A 19 18.51 13.84 3.02
N TYR A 20 19.69 14.43 3.17
CA TYR A 20 20.32 15.24 2.12
C TYR A 20 21.48 14.54 1.39
N ASN A 21 21.74 13.27 1.66
CA ASN A 21 22.79 12.55 0.96
C ASN A 21 22.23 11.78 -0.24
N ILE A 22 21.87 12.52 -1.26
CA ILE A 22 21.30 12.01 -2.51
C ILE A 22 22.17 10.90 -3.10
N LYS A 23 23.51 11.07 -3.10
CA LYS A 23 24.45 10.08 -3.66
C LYS A 23 24.35 8.69 -3.01
N LYS A 24 24.06 8.62 -1.71
CA LYS A 24 23.89 7.31 -1.03
C LYS A 24 22.54 6.70 -1.33
N VAL A 25 21.50 7.51 -1.40
CA VAL A 25 20.15 7.05 -1.83
C VAL A 25 20.25 6.49 -3.25
N ASP A 26 20.92 7.21 -4.18
CA ASP A 26 21.08 6.75 -5.55
C ASP A 26 21.89 5.45 -5.66
N LYS A 27 22.86 5.22 -4.78
CA LYS A 27 23.58 3.92 -4.73
C LYS A 27 22.68 2.76 -4.34
N VAL A 28 21.81 2.97 -3.33
CA VAL A 28 20.83 1.94 -2.92
C VAL A 28 19.86 1.66 -4.06
N ILE A 29 19.36 2.70 -4.72
CA ILE A 29 18.45 2.55 -5.86
C ILE A 29 19.12 1.77 -6.99
N LYS A 30 20.36 2.17 -7.36
CA LYS A 30 21.09 1.49 -8.44
C LYS A 30 21.30 0.02 -8.12
N LEU A 31 21.74 -0.30 -6.91
CA LEU A 31 21.93 -1.68 -6.47
C LEU A 31 20.64 -2.50 -6.59
N LEU A 32 19.50 -1.95 -6.16
CA LEU A 32 18.20 -2.58 -6.25
C LEU A 32 17.82 -2.85 -7.72
N ILE A 33 17.89 -1.82 -8.57
CA ILE A 33 17.50 -1.92 -9.99
C ILE A 33 18.40 -2.88 -10.75
N ASP A 34 19.72 -2.85 -10.51
CA ASP A 34 20.66 -3.73 -11.20
C ASP A 34 20.40 -5.20 -10.83
N ALA A 35 20.12 -5.48 -9.55
CA ALA A 35 19.79 -6.83 -9.08
C ALA A 35 18.44 -7.32 -9.63
N GLU A 36 17.43 -6.46 -9.69
CA GLU A 36 16.13 -6.78 -10.28
C GLU A 36 16.24 -7.10 -11.78
N LYS A 37 16.98 -6.28 -12.53
CA LYS A 37 17.24 -6.54 -13.95
C LYS A 37 17.93 -7.89 -14.16
N ALA A 38 18.89 -8.22 -13.32
CA ALA A 38 19.58 -9.50 -13.40
C ALA A 38 18.67 -10.71 -13.13
N LYS A 39 17.58 -10.51 -12.38
CA LYS A 39 16.57 -11.53 -12.06
C LYS A 39 15.33 -11.49 -12.97
N GLY A 40 15.27 -10.58 -13.95
CA GLY A 40 14.09 -10.40 -14.79
C GLY A 40 12.86 -9.88 -14.02
N VAL A 41 13.09 -9.12 -12.96
CA VAL A 41 12.05 -8.51 -12.14
C VAL A 41 11.72 -7.12 -12.66
N ARG A 42 10.43 -6.80 -12.68
CA ARG A 42 9.91 -5.49 -13.07
C ARG A 42 9.13 -4.87 -11.90
N ALA A 43 9.65 -3.79 -11.35
CA ALA A 43 8.96 -3.07 -10.29
C ALA A 43 7.85 -2.17 -10.85
N MET A 44 6.68 -2.21 -10.20
CA MET A 44 5.57 -1.27 -10.41
C MET A 44 5.10 -0.77 -9.07
N ILE A 45 4.82 0.52 -8.96
CA ILE A 45 4.29 1.04 -7.70
C ILE A 45 2.78 0.93 -7.67
N GLY A 46 2.24 0.39 -6.59
CA GLY A 46 0.83 0.43 -6.30
C GLY A 46 0.38 1.85 -5.93
N SER A 47 -0.75 2.28 -6.50
CA SER A 47 -1.32 3.62 -6.23
C SER A 47 -1.54 3.88 -4.74
N ILE A 48 -1.87 2.84 -3.96
CA ILE A 48 -2.10 2.92 -2.50
C ILE A 48 -0.82 3.32 -1.77
N ALA A 49 0.31 2.65 -2.06
CA ALA A 49 1.61 2.98 -1.48
C ALA A 49 2.09 4.37 -1.90
N ALA A 50 1.84 4.77 -3.16
CA ALA A 50 2.14 6.10 -3.67
C ALA A 50 1.39 7.19 -2.89
N GLN A 51 0.07 7.04 -2.77
CA GLN A 51 -0.78 7.99 -2.05
C GLN A 51 -0.39 8.08 -0.57
N GLU A 52 -0.09 6.97 0.08
CA GLU A 52 0.37 6.96 1.47
C GLU A 52 1.66 7.78 1.64
N ILE A 53 2.66 7.58 0.78
CA ILE A 53 3.90 8.35 0.83
C ILE A 53 3.62 9.84 0.62
N LEU A 54 2.81 10.21 -0.37
CA LEU A 54 2.49 11.62 -0.65
C LEU A 54 1.72 12.28 0.48
N SER A 55 0.78 11.58 1.12
CA SER A 55 -0.04 12.11 2.21
C SER A 55 0.77 12.59 3.41
N HIS A 56 1.96 12.04 3.63
CA HIS A 56 2.85 12.44 4.70
C HIS A 56 3.73 13.65 4.36
N LEU A 57 3.73 14.12 3.11
CA LEU A 57 4.52 15.30 2.72
C LEU A 57 3.86 16.63 3.12
N VAL A 58 2.63 16.60 3.64
CA VAL A 58 1.99 17.77 4.30
C VAL A 58 2.14 17.74 5.82
N ASP A 59 2.77 16.72 6.39
CA ASP A 59 3.09 16.68 7.80
C ASP A 59 4.16 17.71 8.17
N ALA A 60 4.32 17.98 9.48
CA ALA A 60 5.37 18.87 9.94
C ALA A 60 6.75 18.41 9.42
N PRO A 61 7.57 19.29 8.80
CA PRO A 61 8.85 18.90 8.19
C PRO A 61 9.86 18.25 9.15
N LYS A 62 9.69 18.47 10.45
CA LYS A 62 10.51 17.83 11.51
C LYS A 62 10.02 16.42 11.87
N SER A 63 8.80 16.03 11.47
CA SER A 63 8.25 14.73 11.80
C SER A 63 9.08 13.59 11.17
N ARG A 64 9.06 12.43 11.83
CA ARG A 64 9.72 11.23 11.33
C ARG A 64 9.08 10.75 10.03
N ALA A 65 7.74 10.80 9.96
CA ALA A 65 6.98 10.37 8.79
C ALA A 65 7.31 11.22 7.56
N TYR A 66 7.26 12.56 7.67
CA TYR A 66 7.64 13.46 6.59
C TYR A 66 9.03 13.14 6.03
N LYS A 67 10.05 13.05 6.91
CA LYS A 67 11.43 12.82 6.48
C LYS A 67 11.61 11.44 5.81
N ALA A 68 10.94 10.43 6.32
CA ALA A 68 10.97 9.10 5.74
C ALA A 68 10.29 9.08 4.36
N CYS A 69 9.09 9.67 4.24
CA CYS A 69 8.35 9.72 3.00
C CYS A 69 9.02 10.60 1.92
N LEU A 70 9.67 11.70 2.31
CA LEU A 70 10.42 12.53 1.38
C LEU A 70 11.61 11.78 0.76
N LYS A 71 12.33 10.96 1.54
CA LYS A 71 13.37 10.08 0.99
C LYS A 71 12.77 8.95 0.14
N ALA A 72 11.70 8.35 0.64
CA ALA A 72 11.02 7.26 -0.04
C ALA A 72 10.46 7.68 -1.40
N SER A 73 9.97 8.91 -1.57
CA SER A 73 9.43 9.41 -2.83
C SER A 73 10.46 9.37 -3.98
N ARG A 74 11.72 9.74 -3.69
CA ARG A 74 12.80 9.66 -4.67
C ARG A 74 13.12 8.21 -5.06
N VAL A 75 13.22 7.33 -4.07
CA VAL A 75 13.49 5.91 -4.31
C VAL A 75 12.41 5.30 -5.15
N LEU A 76 11.17 5.52 -4.76
CA LEU A 76 9.99 4.98 -5.41
C LEU A 76 9.93 5.37 -6.89
N TYR A 77 10.12 6.64 -7.20
CA TYR A 77 10.13 7.09 -8.59
C TYR A 77 11.25 6.42 -9.39
N LYS A 78 12.47 6.52 -8.91
CA LYS A 78 13.64 5.95 -9.61
C LYS A 78 13.57 4.44 -9.77
N HIS A 79 13.02 3.74 -8.80
CA HIS A 79 12.82 2.30 -8.84
C HIS A 79 11.84 1.88 -9.93
N CYS A 80 10.80 2.68 -10.15
CA CYS A 80 9.75 2.38 -11.13
C CYS A 80 9.86 3.21 -12.43
N GLU A 81 10.90 4.03 -12.58
CA GLU A 81 11.16 4.81 -13.79
C GLU A 81 11.46 3.87 -14.97
N GLU A 82 10.73 4.02 -16.05
CA GLU A 82 10.95 3.25 -17.28
C GLU A 82 11.88 4.01 -18.23
N ASN A 83 11.63 5.31 -18.36
CA ASN A 83 12.48 6.26 -19.05
C ASN A 83 12.29 7.65 -18.42
N ALA A 84 13.02 8.66 -18.88
CA ALA A 84 13.02 9.99 -18.29
C ALA A 84 11.63 10.65 -18.14
N MET A 85 10.59 10.11 -18.75
CA MET A 85 9.23 10.66 -18.74
C MET A 85 8.16 9.64 -18.34
N GLN A 86 8.48 8.37 -18.25
CA GLN A 86 7.52 7.31 -17.98
C GLN A 86 7.84 6.60 -16.66
N PHE A 87 6.78 6.35 -15.93
CA PHE A 87 6.79 5.81 -14.60
C PHE A 87 5.79 4.64 -14.54
N ARG A 88 6.26 3.48 -14.11
CA ARG A 88 5.45 2.27 -14.04
C ARG A 88 4.58 2.29 -12.79
N LEU A 89 3.34 2.65 -12.97
CA LEU A 89 2.33 2.68 -11.93
C LEU A 89 1.35 1.52 -12.12
N LEU A 90 1.17 0.74 -11.08
CA LEU A 90 0.11 -0.25 -11.01
C LEU A 90 -1.21 0.50 -10.76
N PRO A 91 -2.18 0.43 -11.69
CA PRO A 91 -3.46 1.10 -11.51
C PRO A 91 -4.13 0.68 -10.20
N SER A 92 -4.91 1.57 -9.59
CA SER A 92 -5.68 1.20 -8.41
C SER A 92 -6.63 0.03 -8.73
N PRO A 93 -7.01 -0.79 -7.74
CA PRO A 93 -8.00 -1.85 -7.94
C PRO A 93 -9.27 -1.32 -8.61
N GLU A 94 -9.71 -0.11 -8.26
CA GLU A 94 -10.87 0.54 -8.89
C GLU A 94 -10.70 0.72 -10.39
N VAL A 95 -9.54 1.20 -10.85
CA VAL A 95 -9.26 1.37 -12.29
C VAL A 95 -9.22 0.03 -13.00
N GLN A 96 -8.55 -0.96 -12.41
CA GLN A 96 -8.45 -2.30 -13.01
C GLN A 96 -9.83 -2.93 -13.17
N PHE A 97 -10.64 -2.89 -12.11
CA PHE A 97 -11.97 -3.52 -12.14
C PHE A 97 -13.00 -2.75 -12.96
N SER A 98 -12.87 -1.42 -13.08
CA SER A 98 -13.72 -0.67 -14.00
C SER A 98 -13.49 -1.10 -15.46
N MET A 99 -12.25 -1.37 -15.83
CA MET A 99 -11.92 -1.87 -17.16
C MET A 99 -12.31 -3.34 -17.34
N GLU A 100 -12.03 -4.20 -16.36
CA GLU A 100 -12.20 -5.65 -16.44
C GLU A 100 -13.68 -6.07 -16.45
N TYR A 101 -14.48 -5.50 -15.53
CA TYR A 101 -15.88 -5.92 -15.35
C TYR A 101 -16.89 -5.00 -16.01
N PHE A 102 -16.59 -3.72 -16.15
CA PHE A 102 -17.52 -2.75 -16.72
C PHE A 102 -17.10 -2.24 -18.08
N GLN A 103 -15.94 -2.67 -18.59
CA GLN A 103 -15.38 -2.22 -19.88
C GLN A 103 -15.32 -0.68 -19.97
N PHE A 104 -15.06 -0.03 -18.85
CA PHE A 104 -15.08 1.41 -18.72
C PHE A 104 -13.73 1.95 -18.28
N THR A 105 -13.22 2.93 -19.02
CA THR A 105 -11.99 3.64 -18.66
C THR A 105 -12.31 4.77 -17.69
N ASN A 106 -11.96 4.61 -16.43
CA ASN A 106 -12.14 5.64 -15.41
C ASN A 106 -11.12 6.77 -15.58
N GLN A 107 -11.45 7.74 -16.45
CA GLN A 107 -10.54 8.82 -16.80
C GLN A 107 -10.12 9.66 -15.59
N ARG A 108 -11.02 9.95 -14.65
CA ARG A 108 -10.71 10.71 -13.44
C ARG A 108 -9.64 10.01 -12.58
N ALA A 109 -9.74 8.69 -12.46
CA ALA A 109 -8.75 7.94 -11.72
C ALA A 109 -7.40 7.90 -12.47
N ILE A 110 -7.40 7.81 -13.79
CA ILE A 110 -6.20 7.89 -14.63
C ILE A 110 -5.53 9.26 -14.47
N ASP A 111 -6.29 10.35 -14.53
CA ASP A 111 -5.77 11.72 -14.35
C ASP A 111 -5.13 11.88 -12.95
N THR A 112 -5.74 11.28 -11.93
CA THR A 112 -5.16 11.24 -10.59
C THR A 112 -3.83 10.50 -10.57
N LEU A 113 -3.72 9.34 -11.24
CA LEU A 113 -2.49 8.57 -11.33
C LEU A 113 -1.40 9.34 -12.09
N GLN A 114 -1.76 10.05 -13.16
CA GLN A 114 -0.83 10.91 -13.91
C GLN A 114 -0.31 12.06 -13.03
N THR A 115 -1.19 12.69 -12.24
CA THR A 115 -0.81 13.73 -11.29
C THR A 115 0.15 13.18 -10.24
N ILE A 116 -0.12 12.02 -9.67
CA ILE A 116 0.77 11.32 -8.74
C ILE A 116 2.15 11.10 -9.38
N GLY A 117 2.18 10.59 -10.61
CA GLY A 117 3.42 10.37 -11.37
C GLY A 117 4.22 11.66 -11.58
N ALA A 118 3.54 12.77 -11.95
CA ALA A 118 4.17 14.08 -12.13
C ALA A 118 4.79 14.60 -10.82
N ILE A 119 4.08 14.48 -9.69
CA ILE A 119 4.60 14.88 -8.37
C ILE A 119 5.86 14.09 -8.03
N PHE A 120 5.84 12.75 -8.18
CA PHE A 120 7.01 11.93 -7.89
C PHE A 120 8.19 12.23 -8.82
N SER A 121 7.94 12.51 -10.09
CA SER A 121 8.99 12.90 -11.05
C SER A 121 9.71 14.17 -10.61
N GLU A 122 8.98 15.20 -10.17
CA GLU A 122 9.61 16.43 -9.69
C GLU A 122 10.29 16.24 -8.33
N LEU A 123 9.68 15.51 -7.40
CA LEU A 123 10.30 15.21 -6.11
C LEU A 123 11.58 14.37 -6.25
N ALA A 124 11.69 13.53 -7.28
CA ALA A 124 12.91 12.78 -7.56
C ALA A 124 14.06 13.67 -8.00
N LYS A 125 13.76 14.79 -8.67
CA LYS A 125 14.76 15.80 -9.13
C LYS A 125 15.12 16.77 -8.01
N ASP A 126 14.09 17.30 -7.33
CA ASP A 126 14.24 18.31 -6.29
C ASP A 126 13.28 18.06 -5.12
N THR A 127 13.86 17.79 -3.94
CA THR A 127 13.14 17.59 -2.68
C THR A 127 13.06 18.86 -1.84
N SER A 128 13.27 20.03 -2.44
CA SER A 128 13.20 21.30 -1.73
C SER A 128 11.79 21.63 -1.25
N LYS A 129 11.70 22.53 -0.28
CA LYS A 129 10.41 23.04 0.20
C LYS A 129 9.61 23.73 -0.91
N ASN A 130 10.29 24.35 -1.87
CA ASN A 130 9.63 25.03 -2.99
C ASN A 130 8.88 24.02 -3.87
N THR A 131 9.50 22.90 -4.21
CA THR A 131 8.88 21.81 -4.98
C THR A 131 7.68 21.23 -4.23
N ILE A 132 7.78 21.01 -2.92
CA ILE A 132 6.66 20.51 -2.11
C ILE A 132 5.52 21.53 -2.08
N ASN A 133 5.83 22.82 -1.88
CA ASN A 133 4.83 23.89 -1.85
C ASN A 133 4.10 24.04 -3.19
N LYS A 134 4.76 23.78 -4.32
CA LYS A 134 4.13 23.80 -5.66
C LYS A 134 2.95 22.85 -5.74
N TYR A 135 3.01 21.70 -5.02
CA TYR A 135 1.99 20.67 -5.01
C TYR A 135 1.18 20.61 -3.70
N ALA A 136 1.26 21.64 -2.86
CA ALA A 136 0.64 21.64 -1.53
C ALA A 136 -0.86 21.29 -1.58
N VAL A 137 -1.59 21.79 -2.56
CA VAL A 137 -3.03 21.52 -2.74
C VAL A 137 -3.28 20.04 -3.04
N GLN A 138 -2.55 19.48 -4.01
CA GLN A 138 -2.71 18.07 -4.40
C GLN A 138 -2.28 17.10 -3.28
N LEU A 139 -1.23 17.44 -2.54
CA LEU A 139 -0.77 16.67 -1.40
C LEU A 139 -1.79 16.69 -0.26
N ASP A 140 -2.39 17.85 0.03
CA ASP A 140 -3.45 17.95 1.04
C ASP A 140 -4.71 17.20 0.59
N GLN A 141 -5.11 17.34 -0.66
CA GLN A 141 -6.22 16.57 -1.24
C GLN A 141 -5.97 15.06 -1.12
N THR A 142 -4.75 14.58 -1.38
CA THR A 142 -4.38 13.16 -1.20
C THR A 142 -4.54 12.74 0.25
N LYS A 143 -4.09 13.55 1.21
CA LYS A 143 -4.25 13.28 2.64
C LYS A 143 -5.72 13.23 3.06
N GLN A 144 -6.53 14.19 2.61
CA GLN A 144 -7.96 14.21 2.88
C GLN A 144 -8.68 13.01 2.23
N PHE A 145 -8.29 12.64 1.01
CA PHE A 145 -8.83 11.46 0.34
C PHE A 145 -8.62 10.19 1.17
N ILE A 146 -7.39 9.92 1.65
CA ILE A 146 -7.11 8.76 2.50
C ILE A 146 -7.95 8.81 3.78
N LYS A 147 -7.98 9.96 4.45
CA LYS A 147 -8.75 10.13 5.68
C LYS A 147 -10.25 9.89 5.49
N ASN A 148 -10.80 10.38 4.38
CA ASN A 148 -12.21 10.15 4.04
C ASN A 148 -12.46 8.68 3.71
N ALA A 149 -11.55 8.04 2.96
CA ALA A 149 -11.63 6.61 2.66
C ALA A 149 -11.59 5.76 3.95
N GLU A 150 -10.67 6.05 4.88
CA GLU A 150 -10.62 5.38 6.18
C GLU A 150 -11.96 5.53 6.95
N THR A 151 -12.57 6.70 6.93
CA THR A 151 -13.86 6.93 7.58
C THR A 151 -14.97 6.12 6.91
N THR A 152 -15.05 6.15 5.56
CA THR A 152 -16.02 5.36 4.82
C THR A 152 -15.87 3.86 5.09
N LEU A 153 -14.65 3.35 5.14
CA LEU A 153 -14.38 1.95 5.45
C LEU A 153 -14.81 1.57 6.87
N ILE A 154 -14.64 2.46 7.86
CA ILE A 154 -15.18 2.27 9.21
C ILE A 154 -16.70 2.17 9.17
N ASP A 155 -17.37 3.09 8.47
CA ASP A 155 -18.84 3.10 8.35
C ASP A 155 -19.35 1.81 7.67
N GLU A 156 -18.64 1.31 6.65
CA GLU A 156 -18.95 0.03 6.00
C GLU A 156 -18.82 -1.15 6.98
N VAL A 157 -17.77 -1.19 7.80
CA VAL A 157 -17.61 -2.20 8.85
C VAL A 157 -18.77 -2.14 9.87
N VAL A 158 -19.11 -0.94 10.33
CA VAL A 158 -20.24 -0.75 11.27
C VAL A 158 -21.56 -1.21 10.64
N ASN A 159 -21.79 -0.86 9.38
CA ASN A 159 -23.02 -1.27 8.67
C ASN A 159 -23.06 -2.79 8.47
N LEU A 160 -21.96 -3.43 8.13
CA LEU A 160 -21.87 -4.88 8.06
C LEU A 160 -22.18 -5.52 9.42
N CYS A 161 -21.62 -4.99 10.51
CA CYS A 161 -21.90 -5.46 11.86
C CYS A 161 -23.40 -5.34 12.20
N LYS A 162 -24.03 -4.22 11.87
CA LYS A 162 -25.48 -4.02 12.08
C LYS A 162 -26.37 -4.91 11.21
N THR A 163 -25.90 -5.29 10.02
CA THR A 163 -26.64 -6.23 9.16
C THR A 163 -26.71 -7.62 9.78
N ILE A 164 -25.65 -8.03 10.48
CA ILE A 164 -25.58 -9.36 11.13
C ILE A 164 -26.25 -9.33 12.51
N ASP A 165 -26.09 -8.23 13.24
CA ASP A 165 -26.77 -7.97 14.50
C ASP A 165 -27.32 -6.54 14.53
N PRO A 166 -28.63 -6.35 14.35
CA PRO A 166 -29.28 -5.04 14.41
C PRO A 166 -29.03 -4.27 15.72
N ASN A 167 -28.71 -4.98 16.81
CA ASN A 167 -28.41 -4.40 18.12
C ASN A 167 -26.90 -4.12 18.31
N TYR A 168 -26.10 -4.26 17.26
CA TYR A 168 -24.67 -3.96 17.34
C TYR A 168 -24.43 -2.52 17.81
N THR A 169 -23.70 -2.36 18.89
CA THR A 169 -23.34 -1.07 19.47
C THR A 169 -21.84 -0.80 19.39
N ASN A 170 -21.01 -1.82 19.61
CA ASN A 170 -19.56 -1.72 19.59
C ASN A 170 -18.91 -3.11 19.46
N TRP A 171 -17.61 -3.13 19.20
CA TRP A 171 -16.82 -4.37 18.99
C TRP A 171 -16.76 -5.30 20.23
N ASN A 172 -17.00 -4.76 21.43
CA ASN A 172 -17.01 -5.56 22.65
C ASN A 172 -18.10 -6.64 22.67
N LEU A 173 -19.09 -6.52 21.77
CA LEU A 173 -20.08 -7.58 21.55
C LEU A 173 -19.40 -8.92 21.26
N PHE A 174 -18.35 -8.95 20.48
CA PHE A 174 -17.61 -10.19 20.16
C PHE A 174 -16.79 -10.70 21.35
N ALA A 175 -16.24 -9.81 22.18
CA ALA A 175 -15.48 -10.19 23.37
C ALA A 175 -16.37 -10.88 24.41
N ASN A 176 -17.60 -10.38 24.61
CA ASN A 176 -18.47 -10.78 25.70
C ASN A 176 -19.59 -11.76 25.30
N ASN A 177 -19.75 -12.06 24.01
CA ASN A 177 -20.80 -12.92 23.50
C ASN A 177 -20.25 -14.03 22.60
N GLN A 178 -20.03 -15.22 23.19
CA GLN A 178 -19.49 -16.38 22.49
C GLN A 178 -20.37 -16.83 21.31
N SER A 179 -21.69 -16.77 21.48
CA SER A 179 -22.65 -17.18 20.42
C SER A 179 -22.50 -16.24 19.21
N MET A 180 -22.43 -14.92 19.46
CA MET A 180 -22.24 -13.94 18.41
C MET A 180 -20.90 -14.08 17.72
N ARG A 181 -19.81 -14.30 18.49
CA ARG A 181 -18.48 -14.57 17.93
C ARG A 181 -18.51 -15.78 17.00
N THR A 182 -19.13 -16.88 17.43
CA THR A 182 -19.24 -18.10 16.62
C THR A 182 -20.03 -17.83 15.34
N LYS A 183 -21.17 -17.12 15.43
CA LYS A 183 -21.96 -16.73 14.26
C LYS A 183 -21.13 -15.93 13.23
N TRP A 184 -20.37 -14.96 13.71
CA TRP A 184 -19.51 -14.14 12.87
C TRP A 184 -18.35 -14.90 12.25
N LEU A 185 -17.68 -15.73 13.01
CA LEU A 185 -16.60 -16.57 12.48
C LEU A 185 -17.11 -17.53 11.40
N ASN A 186 -18.29 -18.12 11.60
CA ASN A 186 -18.92 -18.98 10.60
C ASN A 186 -19.25 -18.20 9.32
N PHE A 187 -19.76 -16.97 9.45
CA PHE A 187 -20.02 -16.11 8.31
C PHE A 187 -18.72 -15.74 7.58
N VAL A 188 -17.70 -15.25 8.29
CA VAL A 188 -16.42 -14.85 7.69
C VAL A 188 -15.74 -16.01 6.96
N ARG A 189 -15.86 -17.25 7.48
CA ARG A 189 -15.30 -18.48 6.86
C ARG A 189 -16.09 -18.97 5.66
N SER A 190 -17.29 -18.48 5.47
CA SER A 190 -18.17 -18.96 4.41
C SER A 190 -17.83 -18.36 3.04
N GLN A 191 -18.30 -19.03 1.97
CA GLN A 191 -18.25 -18.47 0.62
C GLN A 191 -19.08 -17.18 0.54
N SER A 192 -20.17 -17.08 1.31
CA SER A 192 -21.05 -15.90 1.36
C SER A 192 -20.29 -14.61 1.74
N PHE A 193 -19.28 -14.69 2.61
CA PHE A 193 -18.44 -13.53 2.93
C PHE A 193 -17.65 -13.04 1.71
N LYS A 194 -17.06 -13.97 0.94
CA LYS A 194 -16.35 -13.62 -0.30
C LYS A 194 -17.28 -13.00 -1.34
N ASP A 195 -18.46 -13.61 -1.52
CA ASP A 195 -19.46 -13.16 -2.47
C ASP A 195 -20.00 -11.78 -2.11
N GLN A 196 -20.31 -11.53 -0.84
CA GLN A 196 -20.77 -10.22 -0.37
C GLN A 196 -19.67 -9.16 -0.47
N THR A 197 -18.41 -9.53 -0.17
CA THR A 197 -17.27 -8.63 -0.37
C THR A 197 -17.11 -8.27 -1.85
N ALA A 198 -17.21 -9.24 -2.75
CA ALA A 198 -17.17 -9.03 -4.19
C ALA A 198 -18.31 -8.15 -4.68
N GLU A 199 -19.55 -8.41 -4.23
CA GLU A 199 -20.72 -7.61 -4.58
C GLU A 199 -20.56 -6.15 -4.11
N ALA A 200 -20.17 -5.94 -2.86
CA ALA A 200 -19.94 -4.61 -2.30
C ALA A 200 -18.86 -3.85 -3.09
N PHE A 201 -17.74 -4.52 -3.42
CA PHE A 201 -16.66 -3.90 -4.16
C PHE A 201 -17.05 -3.54 -5.60
N LEU A 202 -17.65 -4.47 -6.33
CA LEU A 202 -18.14 -4.23 -7.70
C LEU A 202 -19.19 -3.12 -7.73
N THR A 203 -20.12 -3.12 -6.76
CA THR A 203 -21.11 -2.06 -6.64
C THR A 203 -20.48 -0.70 -6.37
N ALA A 204 -19.48 -0.63 -5.46
CA ALA A 204 -18.76 0.60 -5.17
C ALA A 204 -18.01 1.13 -6.41
N VAL A 205 -17.34 0.26 -7.17
CA VAL A 205 -16.70 0.63 -8.44
C VAL A 205 -17.75 1.17 -9.41
N TYR A 206 -18.85 0.45 -9.62
CA TYR A 206 -19.94 0.89 -10.51
C TYR A 206 -20.50 2.25 -10.14
N MET A 207 -20.81 2.49 -8.87
CA MET A 207 -21.34 3.76 -8.38
C MET A 207 -20.40 4.95 -8.66
N ARG A 208 -19.11 4.71 -8.70
CA ARG A 208 -18.10 5.76 -9.02
C ARG A 208 -17.97 6.05 -10.50
N ILE A 209 -18.12 5.02 -11.36
CA ILE A 209 -17.97 5.20 -12.81
C ILE A 209 -19.28 5.53 -13.53
N HIS A 210 -20.43 5.14 -12.98
CA HIS A 210 -21.73 5.42 -13.59
C HIS A 210 -21.97 6.92 -13.86
N PRO A 211 -21.69 7.85 -12.93
CA PRO A 211 -21.80 9.29 -13.21
C PRO A 211 -20.83 9.83 -14.26
N GLN A 212 -19.85 9.04 -14.69
CA GLN A 212 -18.88 9.40 -15.71
C GLN A 212 -19.26 8.88 -17.12
N GLY A 213 -20.48 8.35 -17.26
CA GLY A 213 -21.01 7.86 -18.53
C GLY A 213 -20.82 6.36 -18.77
N CYS A 214 -20.51 5.58 -17.72
CA CYS A 214 -20.57 4.13 -17.84
C CYS A 214 -21.99 3.69 -18.17
N ARG A 215 -22.13 2.66 -19.01
CA ARG A 215 -23.46 2.08 -19.33
C ARG A 215 -24.18 1.61 -18.07
N ILE A 216 -25.50 1.57 -18.14
CA ILE A 216 -26.34 1.15 -17.00
C ILE A 216 -26.19 -0.37 -16.80
N TYR A 217 -25.92 -0.77 -15.58
CA TYR A 217 -25.93 -2.16 -15.11
C TYR A 217 -26.98 -2.32 -14.01
N THR A 218 -27.79 -3.35 -14.13
CA THR A 218 -28.71 -3.76 -13.07
C THR A 218 -27.96 -4.49 -11.96
N GLN A 219 -28.54 -4.53 -10.76
CA GLN A 219 -27.94 -5.31 -9.66
C GLN A 219 -27.79 -6.79 -10.01
N ALA A 220 -28.71 -7.36 -10.79
CA ALA A 220 -28.62 -8.73 -11.27
C ALA A 220 -27.40 -8.95 -12.17
N GLN A 221 -27.09 -8.01 -13.07
CA GLN A 221 -25.88 -8.08 -13.90
C GLN A 221 -24.60 -7.95 -13.08
N ILE A 222 -24.57 -7.09 -12.06
CA ILE A 222 -23.41 -7.01 -11.16
C ILE A 222 -23.24 -8.34 -10.41
N LYS A 223 -24.32 -8.95 -9.94
CA LYS A 223 -24.26 -10.27 -9.28
C LYS A 223 -23.71 -11.37 -10.17
N GLN A 224 -23.97 -11.33 -11.46
CA GLN A 224 -23.40 -12.28 -12.43
C GLN A 224 -21.87 -12.19 -12.57
N MET A 225 -21.26 -11.06 -12.17
CA MET A 225 -19.81 -10.86 -12.21
C MET A 225 -19.10 -11.45 -10.96
N ILE A 226 -19.84 -11.69 -9.88
CA ILE A 226 -19.28 -12.12 -8.59
C ILE A 226 -18.40 -13.38 -8.71
N PRO A 227 -18.81 -14.48 -9.37
CA PRO A 227 -17.99 -15.68 -9.46
C PRO A 227 -16.64 -15.41 -10.15
N ALA A 228 -16.63 -14.61 -11.21
CA ALA A 228 -15.41 -14.24 -11.92
C ALA A 228 -14.50 -13.37 -11.03
N PHE A 229 -15.07 -12.40 -10.29
CA PHE A 229 -14.33 -11.59 -9.35
C PHE A 229 -13.71 -12.44 -8.22
N VAL A 230 -14.49 -13.32 -7.61
CA VAL A 230 -14.01 -14.21 -6.54
C VAL A 230 -12.88 -15.09 -7.04
N SER A 231 -12.98 -15.63 -8.25
CA SER A 231 -11.92 -16.42 -8.87
C SER A 231 -10.65 -15.59 -9.11
N SER A 232 -10.76 -14.39 -9.70
CA SER A 232 -9.61 -13.55 -10.02
C SER A 232 -8.93 -12.93 -8.80
N CYS A 233 -9.67 -12.76 -7.68
CA CYS A 233 -9.18 -12.16 -6.44
C CYS A 233 -9.07 -13.18 -5.29
N GLN A 234 -9.01 -14.48 -5.59
CA GLN A 234 -9.05 -15.56 -4.59
C GLN A 234 -8.04 -15.37 -3.47
N ALA A 235 -6.80 -15.04 -3.79
CA ALA A 235 -5.74 -14.82 -2.81
C ALA A 235 -6.09 -13.65 -1.87
N GLY A 236 -6.41 -12.49 -2.44
CA GLY A 236 -6.78 -11.30 -1.66
C GLY A 236 -7.99 -11.53 -0.76
N LEU A 237 -9.04 -12.18 -1.26
CA LEU A 237 -10.23 -12.51 -0.49
C LEU A 237 -9.96 -13.51 0.63
N SER A 238 -9.08 -14.48 0.40
CA SER A 238 -8.67 -15.45 1.44
C SER A 238 -7.84 -14.79 2.54
N LEU A 239 -6.93 -13.90 2.18
CA LEU A 239 -6.18 -13.09 3.14
C LEU A 239 -7.13 -12.18 3.95
N ARG A 240 -8.09 -11.55 3.29
CA ARG A 240 -9.12 -10.75 3.97
C ARG A 240 -9.93 -11.59 4.96
N GLN A 241 -10.38 -12.79 4.58
CA GLN A 241 -11.04 -13.71 5.51
C GLN A 241 -10.17 -13.99 6.74
N PHE A 242 -8.91 -14.35 6.51
CA PHE A 242 -7.95 -14.63 7.57
C PHE A 242 -7.81 -13.46 8.54
N PHE A 243 -7.65 -12.23 8.05
CA PHE A 243 -7.54 -11.04 8.91
C PHE A 243 -8.82 -10.78 9.70
N TRP A 244 -9.99 -10.91 9.07
CA TRP A 244 -11.26 -10.76 9.77
C TRP A 244 -11.45 -11.80 10.87
N GLU A 245 -11.02 -13.05 10.66
CA GLU A 245 -11.00 -14.08 11.71
C GLU A 245 -10.12 -13.67 12.91
N GLN A 246 -8.93 -13.13 12.63
CA GLN A 246 -8.03 -12.66 13.69
C GLN A 246 -8.65 -11.49 14.46
N PHE A 247 -9.24 -10.51 13.78
CA PHE A 247 -9.85 -9.35 14.42
C PHE A 247 -11.00 -9.75 15.36
N ILE A 248 -11.83 -10.71 14.94
CA ILE A 248 -12.93 -11.22 15.76
C ILE A 248 -12.38 -11.99 16.97
N ASN A 249 -11.38 -12.85 16.76
CA ASN A 249 -10.81 -13.68 17.82
C ASN A 249 -10.01 -12.87 18.85
N GLU A 250 -9.26 -11.88 18.40
CA GLU A 250 -8.38 -11.06 19.24
C GLU A 250 -9.08 -9.81 19.81
N GLY A 251 -10.32 -9.55 19.42
CA GLY A 251 -11.04 -8.34 19.82
C GLY A 251 -10.43 -7.07 19.23
N PHE A 252 -9.81 -7.15 18.05
CA PHE A 252 -9.24 -6.01 17.37
C PHE A 252 -10.34 -5.16 16.72
N ASP A 253 -10.75 -4.12 17.40
CA ASP A 253 -11.83 -3.23 16.98
C ASP A 253 -11.43 -2.38 15.76
N LEU A 254 -11.92 -2.78 14.57
CA LEU A 254 -11.70 -2.05 13.32
C LEU A 254 -12.46 -0.73 13.24
N THR A 255 -13.43 -0.50 14.12
CA THR A 255 -14.23 0.74 14.12
C THR A 255 -13.53 1.90 14.82
N THR A 256 -12.39 1.65 15.50
CA THR A 256 -11.61 2.71 16.11
C THR A 256 -10.78 3.46 15.08
N LYS A 257 -10.79 4.79 15.16
CA LYS A 257 -10.06 5.66 14.23
C LYS A 257 -8.56 5.34 14.14
N SER A 258 -7.95 4.90 15.23
CA SER A 258 -6.53 4.54 15.25
C SER A 258 -6.20 3.27 14.44
N ARG A 259 -7.20 2.45 14.13
CA ARG A 259 -7.08 1.19 13.39
C ARG A 259 -7.64 1.28 11.96
N ALA A 260 -8.27 2.40 11.61
CA ALA A 260 -8.82 2.64 10.26
C ALA A 260 -7.77 2.47 9.15
N LYS A 261 -6.52 2.77 9.46
CA LYS A 261 -5.40 2.57 8.52
C LYS A 261 -5.31 1.13 8.02
N PHE A 262 -5.62 0.16 8.86
CA PHE A 262 -5.61 -1.24 8.45
C PHE A 262 -6.61 -1.52 7.33
N LEU A 263 -7.81 -0.93 7.40
CA LEU A 263 -8.83 -1.05 6.35
C LEU A 263 -8.36 -0.43 5.03
N TRP A 264 -7.59 0.66 5.09
CA TRP A 264 -6.96 1.24 3.92
C TRP A 264 -5.90 0.30 3.33
N ASP A 265 -5.06 -0.28 4.17
CA ASP A 265 -4.00 -1.21 3.77
C ASP A 265 -4.58 -2.52 3.18
N GLU A 266 -5.81 -2.94 3.56
CA GLU A 266 -6.49 -4.09 2.95
C GLU A 266 -6.70 -3.95 1.43
N GLN A 267 -6.76 -2.75 0.88
CA GLN A 267 -6.93 -2.56 -0.56
C GLN A 267 -5.74 -3.10 -1.37
N ILE A 268 -4.57 -3.20 -0.75
CA ILE A 268 -3.38 -3.79 -1.39
C ILE A 268 -3.54 -5.29 -1.66
N LEU A 269 -4.43 -5.96 -0.91
CA LEU A 269 -4.71 -7.38 -1.08
C LEU A 269 -5.29 -7.73 -2.45
N TYR A 270 -5.95 -6.76 -3.10
CA TYR A 270 -6.50 -6.98 -4.44
C TYR A 270 -5.44 -7.07 -5.55
N TYR A 271 -4.16 -6.84 -5.23
CA TYR A 271 -3.05 -7.12 -6.15
C TYR A 271 -2.47 -8.52 -5.94
N VAL A 272 -2.61 -9.11 -4.75
CA VAL A 272 -1.97 -10.37 -4.36
C VAL A 272 -2.51 -11.53 -5.19
N GLY A 273 -1.59 -12.31 -5.78
CA GLY A 273 -1.92 -13.49 -6.58
C GLY A 273 -2.59 -13.20 -7.91
N ARG A 274 -2.58 -11.94 -8.38
CA ARG A 274 -3.07 -11.56 -9.71
C ARG A 274 -1.94 -11.53 -10.72
N GLN A 275 -2.34 -11.45 -11.98
CA GLN A 275 -1.43 -11.33 -13.13
C GLN A 275 -1.73 -10.06 -13.92
N ILE A 276 -0.69 -9.51 -14.53
CA ILE A 276 -0.79 -8.52 -15.59
C ILE A 276 -0.19 -9.14 -16.85
N GLY A 277 -1.03 -9.41 -17.84
CA GLY A 277 -0.64 -10.27 -18.95
C GLY A 277 -0.31 -11.68 -18.42
N ASN A 278 0.91 -12.15 -18.68
CA ASN A 278 1.39 -13.46 -18.20
C ASN A 278 2.37 -13.35 -17.02
N GLU A 279 2.44 -12.19 -16.36
CA GLU A 279 3.36 -11.96 -15.27
C GLU A 279 2.63 -11.90 -13.92
N ASP A 280 3.04 -12.75 -12.98
CA ASP A 280 2.51 -12.74 -11.63
C ASP A 280 2.91 -11.46 -10.90
N ILE A 281 1.96 -10.91 -10.12
CA ILE A 281 2.20 -9.80 -9.21
C ILE A 281 2.58 -10.37 -7.84
N VAL A 282 3.76 -10.00 -7.35
CA VAL A 282 4.24 -10.31 -6.00
C VAL A 282 4.27 -9.05 -5.17
N LEU A 283 3.59 -9.09 -4.03
CA LEU A 283 3.63 -8.02 -3.03
C LEU A 283 4.89 -8.16 -2.18
N VAL A 284 5.68 -7.10 -2.08
CA VAL A 284 6.78 -7.01 -1.12
C VAL A 284 6.37 -6.09 0.01
N THR A 285 6.36 -6.62 1.23
CA THR A 285 5.88 -5.89 2.41
C THR A 285 6.82 -6.04 3.60
N ARG A 286 6.78 -5.07 4.50
CA ARG A 286 7.41 -5.18 5.82
C ARG A 286 6.44 -5.68 6.89
N ASP A 287 5.18 -5.84 6.55
CA ASP A 287 4.19 -6.39 7.46
C ASP A 287 4.37 -7.90 7.61
N LYS A 288 4.88 -8.31 8.78
CA LYS A 288 5.08 -9.72 9.12
C LYS A 288 3.77 -10.49 9.24
N GLN A 289 2.68 -9.81 9.63
CA GLN A 289 1.37 -10.46 9.73
C GLN A 289 0.83 -10.76 8.34
N MET A 290 0.99 -9.85 7.39
CA MET A 290 0.64 -10.05 5.98
C MET A 290 1.40 -11.25 5.39
N ARG A 291 2.72 -11.32 5.62
CA ARG A 291 3.55 -12.44 5.14
C ARG A 291 3.14 -13.78 5.77
N ALA A 292 2.92 -13.82 7.09
CA ALA A 292 2.47 -15.01 7.79
C ALA A 292 1.06 -15.45 7.37
N ALA A 293 0.16 -14.49 7.09
CA ALA A 293 -1.17 -14.77 6.57
C ALA A 293 -1.10 -15.42 5.18
N ALA A 294 -0.24 -14.91 4.30
CA ALA A 294 -0.04 -15.48 2.97
C ALA A 294 0.43 -16.93 3.04
N ASP A 295 1.34 -17.26 3.95
CA ASP A 295 1.78 -18.64 4.18
C ASP A 295 0.63 -19.56 4.62
N ARG A 296 -0.17 -19.10 5.59
CA ARG A 296 -1.30 -19.87 6.11
C ARG A 296 -2.43 -20.07 5.09
N CYS A 297 -2.61 -19.10 4.20
CA CYS A 297 -3.62 -19.18 3.14
C CYS A 297 -3.13 -19.89 1.87
N GLY A 298 -1.87 -20.33 1.80
CA GLY A 298 -1.32 -21.04 0.64
C GLY A 298 -0.87 -20.10 -0.50
N PHE A 299 -0.62 -18.83 -0.21
CA PHE A 299 -0.21 -17.81 -1.19
C PHE A 299 1.20 -17.27 -0.92
N SER A 300 2.07 -18.08 -0.34
CA SER A 300 3.47 -17.72 0.00
C SER A 300 4.25 -17.14 -1.18
N ASN A 301 3.97 -17.63 -2.40
CA ASN A 301 4.65 -17.18 -3.61
C ASN A 301 4.20 -15.78 -4.09
N SER A 302 3.06 -15.27 -3.57
CA SER A 302 2.49 -14.00 -3.96
C SER A 302 2.82 -12.85 -2.99
N VAL A 303 3.46 -13.16 -1.86
CA VAL A 303 3.86 -12.16 -0.86
C VAL A 303 5.26 -12.50 -0.34
N MET A 304 6.17 -11.55 -0.40
CA MET A 304 7.51 -11.64 0.18
C MET A 304 7.68 -10.60 1.28
N SER A 305 8.41 -10.95 2.34
CA SER A 305 8.90 -9.95 3.28
C SER A 305 10.01 -9.10 2.64
N TYR A 306 10.30 -7.95 3.24
CA TYR A 306 11.41 -7.11 2.85
C TYR A 306 12.75 -7.88 2.85
N GLU A 307 12.97 -8.68 3.88
CA GLU A 307 14.19 -9.47 4.05
C GLU A 307 14.29 -10.60 3.02
N GLU A 308 13.21 -11.34 2.77
CA GLU A 308 13.16 -12.39 1.75
C GLU A 308 13.42 -11.81 0.35
N TYR A 309 12.86 -10.63 0.05
CA TYR A 309 13.07 -10.00 -1.25
C TYR A 309 14.52 -9.56 -1.47
N LEU A 310 15.14 -8.91 -0.48
CA LEU A 310 16.57 -8.55 -0.58
C LEU A 310 17.47 -9.80 -0.65
N GLY A 311 17.11 -10.87 0.04
CA GLY A 311 17.78 -12.18 -0.06
C GLY A 311 17.64 -12.82 -1.45
N PHE A 312 16.43 -12.81 -2.01
CA PHE A 312 16.15 -13.27 -3.38
C PHE A 312 16.99 -12.51 -4.43
N LEU A 313 17.14 -11.21 -4.24
CA LEU A 313 17.99 -10.37 -5.09
C LEU A 313 19.48 -10.54 -4.82
N GLY A 314 19.89 -11.14 -3.69
CA GLY A 314 21.28 -11.32 -3.29
C GLY A 314 21.99 -10.04 -2.82
N ILE A 315 21.24 -9.02 -2.40
CA ILE A 315 21.77 -7.68 -2.04
C ILE A 315 21.59 -7.31 -0.56
N ALA A 316 21.09 -8.21 0.27
CA ALA A 316 20.77 -7.91 1.68
C ALA A 316 22.01 -7.37 2.44
N ASP A 317 23.17 -8.04 2.30
CA ASP A 317 24.40 -7.63 2.98
C ASP A 317 24.93 -6.29 2.48
N GLU A 318 24.80 -6.02 1.19
CA GLU A 318 25.29 -4.77 0.59
C GLU A 318 24.42 -3.59 1.05
N ILE A 319 23.10 -3.75 1.10
CA ILE A 319 22.19 -2.75 1.66
C ILE A 319 22.52 -2.50 3.13
N ALA A 320 22.72 -3.55 3.93
CA ALA A 320 23.10 -3.43 5.34
C ALA A 320 24.43 -2.70 5.53
N LYS A 321 25.45 -3.00 4.70
CA LYS A 321 26.74 -2.30 4.70
C LYS A 321 26.60 -0.81 4.36
N LEU A 322 25.78 -0.45 3.36
CA LEU A 322 25.52 0.95 2.99
C LEU A 322 24.88 1.73 4.13
N LYS A 323 23.91 1.14 4.85
CA LYS A 323 23.29 1.72 6.04
C LYS A 323 24.28 1.87 7.19
N LYS A 324 25.03 0.83 7.54
CA LYS A 324 25.99 0.81 8.67
C LYS A 324 27.17 1.76 8.49
N ASN A 325 27.71 1.86 7.28
CA ASN A 325 28.85 2.74 7.00
C ASN A 325 28.49 4.22 7.17
N TRP A 326 27.25 4.60 6.91
CA TRP A 326 26.81 5.97 7.16
C TRP A 326 26.81 6.32 8.65
N LEU A 327 26.32 5.44 9.51
CA LEU A 327 26.30 5.67 10.95
C LEU A 327 27.72 5.86 11.51
N ARG A 328 28.67 5.05 11.05
CA ARG A 328 30.10 5.19 11.40
C ARG A 328 30.68 6.53 10.93
N ASP A 329 30.39 6.95 9.70
CA ASP A 329 30.82 8.23 9.15
C ASP A 329 30.24 9.42 9.93
N LEU A 330 28.97 9.34 10.34
CA LEU A 330 28.32 10.36 11.15
C LEU A 330 28.99 10.47 12.53
N ILE A 331 29.20 9.35 13.20
CA ILE A 331 29.87 9.30 14.50
C ILE A 331 31.29 9.88 14.41
N ARG A 332 32.05 9.54 13.33
CA ARG A 332 33.37 10.08 13.08
C ARG A 332 33.35 11.60 12.88
N LYS A 333 32.42 12.13 12.11
CA LYS A 333 32.26 13.57 11.89
C LYS A 333 31.87 14.31 13.18
N LEU A 334 30.97 13.75 13.98
CA LEU A 334 30.60 14.30 15.27
C LEU A 334 31.79 14.35 16.22
N LYS A 335 32.58 13.25 16.32
CA LYS A 335 33.80 13.21 17.12
C LYS A 335 34.82 14.26 16.68
N CYS A 336 35.01 14.47 15.37
CA CYS A 336 35.89 15.50 14.83
C CYS A 336 35.37 16.91 15.16
N ALA A 337 34.06 17.18 15.01
CA ALA A 337 33.48 18.46 15.34
C ALA A 337 33.61 18.80 16.85
N ILE A 338 33.36 17.83 17.71
CA ILE A 338 33.55 17.96 19.16
C ILE A 338 34.99 18.28 19.49
N LYS A 339 35.97 17.52 18.92
CA LYS A 339 37.41 17.79 19.13
C LYS A 339 37.83 19.20 18.69
N THR A 340 37.23 19.71 17.60
CA THR A 340 37.52 21.06 17.09
C THR A 340 36.98 22.14 18.00
N LEU A 341 35.79 21.93 18.59
CA LEU A 341 35.20 22.83 19.58
C LEU A 341 36.02 22.91 20.89
N PHE A 342 36.57 21.79 21.35
CA PHE A 342 37.41 21.76 22.54
C PHE A 342 38.86 22.23 22.32
N LYS A 343 39.34 22.33 21.05
CA LYS A 343 40.66 22.91 20.75
C LYS A 343 40.65 24.43 20.62
N LYS A 344 39.45 25.08 20.55
CA LYS A 344 39.30 26.53 20.46
C LYS A 344 39.02 27.19 21.80
N LYS A 345 39.06 26.45 22.88
CA LYS A 345 39.16 26.92 24.27
C LYS A 345 40.58 26.65 24.79
#